data_12f7e900bc9ce836bd2c74d069f5cdf9
#
_entry.id   12f7e900bc9ce836bd2c74d069f5cdf9
#
_cell.length_a   1.000
_cell.length_b   1.000
_cell.length_c   1.000
_cell.angle_alpha   90.00
_cell.angle_beta   90.00
_cell.angle_gamma   90.00
#
_symmetry.space_group_name_H-M   'P 1'
#
loop_
_entity.id
_entity.type
_entity.pdbx_description
1 polymer ?
#
loop_
_entity_poly.entity_id
_entity_poly.type
_entity_poly.pdbx_seq_one_letter_code
_entity_poly.pdbx_strand_id
1 'polypeptide(L)'
;MVALAGCRPKEDPLAEEARQTNVAQTVAVQFTKTAIARPTDTPVPTATTAPTATATLTTVVPTAALGTTPIPQVTTTYAAPTASGGIDAGVWARSYPEDDSTVAAGQKFQVVVTLLNTGTTTWTTDYYIQYVDGNNFGISQNTFKMPTEVPPTMSIQFTMNFTAPQTVGVAKSNWNIVNANNVPFGYFYFQYVIE
;
A
#
# COMPACT_ATOMS: atom_id res chain seq x y z
N MET A 1 -20.51 -67.77 18.59
CA MET A 1 -20.48 -66.29 18.64
C MET A 1 -19.62 -65.90 19.83
N VAL A 2 -18.39 -65.41 19.56
CA VAL A 2 -17.48 -64.96 20.62
C VAL A 2 -17.49 -63.43 20.58
N ALA A 3 -17.90 -62.79 21.67
CA ALA A 3 -17.91 -61.36 21.81
C ALA A 3 -16.51 -60.89 22.27
N LEU A 4 -15.82 -60.13 21.43
CA LEU A 4 -14.58 -59.45 21.80
C LEU A 4 -14.94 -58.16 22.53
N ALA A 5 -14.73 -58.13 23.86
CA ALA A 5 -14.79 -56.90 24.66
C ALA A 5 -13.51 -56.11 24.42
N GLY A 6 -13.62 -54.96 23.72
CA GLY A 6 -12.52 -54.00 23.53
C GLY A 6 -12.26 -53.22 24.82
N CYS A 7 -11.10 -53.39 25.43
CA CYS A 7 -10.60 -52.55 26.51
C CYS A 7 -10.25 -51.18 25.95
N ARG A 8 -10.98 -50.14 26.30
CA ARG A 8 -10.52 -48.75 26.14
C ARG A 8 -9.47 -48.44 27.22
N PRO A 9 -8.34 -47.89 26.88
CA PRO A 9 -7.40 -47.41 27.88
C PRO A 9 -8.05 -46.25 28.66
N LYS A 10 -7.96 -46.36 29.99
CA LYS A 10 -8.46 -45.35 30.91
C LYS A 10 -7.49 -44.15 30.81
N GLU A 11 -7.97 -43.02 30.33
CA GLU A 11 -7.17 -41.78 30.28
C GLU A 11 -6.85 -41.37 31.73
N ASP A 12 -5.58 -41.10 31.98
CA ASP A 12 -5.07 -40.73 33.30
C ASP A 12 -5.31 -39.23 33.51
N PRO A 13 -6.17 -38.80 34.44
CA PRO A 13 -6.51 -37.39 34.65
C PRO A 13 -5.31 -36.52 35.03
N LEU A 14 -4.26 -37.11 35.60
CA LEU A 14 -3.02 -36.40 35.95
C LEU A 14 -2.21 -35.97 34.70
N ALA A 15 -2.34 -36.69 33.58
CA ALA A 15 -1.68 -36.34 32.36
C ALA A 15 -2.30 -35.13 31.64
N GLU A 16 -3.63 -34.97 31.81
CA GLU A 16 -4.37 -33.82 31.24
C GLU A 16 -4.05 -32.51 31.99
N GLU A 17 -4.01 -32.61 33.33
CA GLU A 17 -3.66 -31.47 34.20
C GLU A 17 -2.22 -30.96 33.94
N ALA A 18 -1.27 -31.86 33.71
CA ALA A 18 0.12 -31.52 33.36
C ALA A 18 0.25 -30.82 31.98
N ARG A 19 -0.60 -31.17 31.00
CA ARG A 19 -0.65 -30.54 29.70
C ARG A 19 -1.19 -29.11 29.79
N GLN A 20 -2.26 -28.90 30.56
CA GLN A 20 -2.87 -27.59 30.75
C GLN A 20 -1.91 -26.62 31.47
N THR A 21 -1.15 -27.10 32.46
CA THR A 21 -0.18 -26.31 33.21
C THR A 21 0.99 -25.85 32.28
N ASN A 22 1.48 -26.74 31.41
CA ASN A 22 2.56 -26.41 30.48
C ASN A 22 2.12 -25.37 29.42
N VAL A 23 0.89 -25.44 28.91
CA VAL A 23 0.35 -24.45 27.96
C VAL A 23 0.24 -23.07 28.63
N ALA A 24 -0.27 -23.01 29.86
CA ALA A 24 -0.41 -21.75 30.59
C ALA A 24 0.96 -21.10 30.88
N GLN A 25 1.99 -21.88 31.25
CA GLN A 25 3.33 -21.36 31.46
C GLN A 25 4.01 -20.85 30.18
N THR A 26 3.81 -21.54 29.05
CA THR A 26 4.37 -21.11 27.76
C THR A 26 3.77 -19.79 27.30
N VAL A 27 2.48 -19.58 27.47
CA VAL A 27 1.80 -18.33 27.12
C VAL A 27 2.28 -17.18 28.02
N ALA A 28 2.43 -17.41 29.35
CA ALA A 28 2.90 -16.38 30.28
C ALA A 28 4.32 -15.89 29.95
N VAL A 29 5.23 -16.79 29.56
CA VAL A 29 6.61 -16.44 29.18
C VAL A 29 6.66 -15.61 27.90
N GLN A 30 5.75 -15.86 26.95
CA GLN A 30 5.65 -15.08 25.69
C GLN A 30 5.22 -13.63 25.96
N PHE A 31 4.23 -13.43 26.82
CA PHE A 31 3.77 -12.08 27.17
C PHE A 31 4.83 -11.26 27.92
N THR A 32 5.62 -11.88 28.76
CA THR A 32 6.68 -11.18 29.52
C THR A 32 7.84 -10.71 28.61
N LYS A 33 8.16 -11.44 27.53
CA LYS A 33 9.20 -11.03 26.56
C LYS A 33 8.79 -9.85 25.70
N THR A 34 7.49 -9.70 25.37
CA THR A 34 7.00 -8.59 24.55
C THR A 34 6.97 -7.26 25.29
N ALA A 35 6.86 -7.28 26.64
CA ALA A 35 6.82 -6.07 27.46
C ALA A 35 8.17 -5.37 27.64
N ILE A 36 9.30 -6.01 27.33
CA ILE A 36 10.66 -5.45 27.55
C ILE A 36 11.18 -4.64 26.35
N ALA A 37 10.60 -4.78 25.16
CA ALA A 37 10.96 -4.01 23.98
C ALA A 37 10.24 -2.65 23.96
N ARG A 38 10.61 -1.76 24.88
CA ARG A 38 10.17 -0.35 24.82
C ARG A 38 10.99 0.35 23.72
N PRO A 39 10.35 0.97 22.71
CA PRO A 39 11.10 1.74 21.73
C PRO A 39 11.79 2.91 22.41
N THR A 40 13.10 3.03 22.20
CA THR A 40 13.88 4.20 22.59
C THR A 40 13.44 5.37 21.73
N ASP A 41 13.17 6.52 22.36
CA ASP A 41 12.80 7.75 21.67
C ASP A 41 13.87 8.12 20.64
N THR A 42 13.55 8.03 19.36
CA THR A 42 14.40 8.51 18.28
C THR A 42 14.40 10.03 18.30
N PRO A 43 15.56 10.72 18.35
CA PRO A 43 15.56 12.18 18.34
C PRO A 43 14.89 12.72 17.07
N VAL A 44 13.98 13.67 17.25
CA VAL A 44 13.29 14.39 16.18
C VAL A 44 14.36 15.05 15.29
N PRO A 45 14.36 14.84 13.96
CA PRO A 45 15.31 15.54 13.09
C PRO A 45 15.05 17.05 13.16
N THR A 46 16.08 17.80 13.49
CA THR A 46 16.07 19.26 13.46
C THR A 46 15.81 19.74 12.04
N ALA A 47 14.79 20.56 11.85
CA ALA A 47 14.47 21.12 10.54
C ALA A 47 15.65 21.95 10.02
N THR A 48 16.30 21.48 8.97
CA THR A 48 17.30 22.26 8.22
C THR A 48 16.54 23.26 7.36
N THR A 49 16.76 24.54 7.58
CA THR A 49 16.17 25.61 6.79
C THR A 49 16.63 25.50 5.34
N ALA A 50 15.67 25.41 4.42
CA ALA A 50 15.93 25.43 2.99
C ALA A 50 16.58 26.77 2.58
N PRO A 51 17.52 26.80 1.62
CA PRO A 51 18.08 28.03 1.11
C PRO A 51 16.99 28.85 0.40
N THR A 52 16.82 30.09 0.83
CA THR A 52 15.92 31.05 0.20
C THR A 52 16.46 31.41 -1.19
N ALA A 53 15.71 31.07 -2.23
CA ALA A 53 16.01 31.50 -3.59
C ALA A 53 15.79 33.04 -3.67
N THR A 54 16.87 33.78 -3.82
CA THR A 54 16.82 35.23 -4.08
C THR A 54 16.39 35.46 -5.53
N ALA A 55 15.16 35.92 -5.73
CA ALA A 55 14.69 36.37 -7.05
C ALA A 55 15.34 37.70 -7.40
N THR A 56 16.26 37.73 -8.36
CA THR A 56 16.80 38.95 -8.92
C THR A 56 15.78 39.52 -9.92
N LEU A 57 15.11 40.61 -9.53
CA LEU A 57 14.23 41.36 -10.40
C LEU A 57 15.09 42.21 -11.36
N THR A 58 15.19 41.81 -12.63
CA THR A 58 15.76 42.67 -13.67
C THR A 58 14.65 43.57 -14.22
N THR A 59 14.69 44.85 -13.85
CA THR A 59 13.80 45.88 -14.38
C THR A 59 14.22 46.22 -15.80
N VAL A 60 13.47 45.82 -16.81
CA VAL A 60 13.63 46.28 -18.20
C VAL A 60 12.71 47.49 -18.38
N VAL A 61 13.32 48.66 -18.62
CA VAL A 61 12.61 49.89 -18.98
C VAL A 61 12.13 49.77 -20.43
N PRO A 62 10.83 49.92 -20.74
CA PRO A 62 10.38 49.92 -22.12
C PRO A 62 10.55 51.33 -22.73
N THR A 63 11.38 51.41 -23.79
CA THR A 63 11.41 52.58 -24.68
C THR A 63 10.22 52.45 -25.64
N ALA A 64 9.32 53.42 -25.62
CA ALA A 64 8.16 53.47 -26.51
C ALA A 64 8.57 53.73 -27.95
N ALA A 65 8.27 52.80 -28.87
CA ALA A 65 8.20 53.05 -30.30
C ALA A 65 6.82 52.59 -30.79
N LEU A 66 6.05 53.50 -31.39
CA LEU A 66 4.80 53.20 -32.07
C LEU A 66 5.09 52.32 -33.30
N GLY A 67 4.65 51.08 -33.28
CA GLY A 67 4.64 50.16 -34.40
C GLY A 67 3.71 49.01 -34.08
N THR A 68 2.79 48.69 -34.98
CA THR A 68 1.87 47.55 -34.89
C THR A 68 2.63 46.27 -34.65
N THR A 69 2.71 45.83 -33.38
CA THR A 69 3.34 44.59 -33.01
C THR A 69 2.36 43.43 -33.05
N PRO A 70 2.68 42.30 -33.70
CA PRO A 70 1.93 41.07 -33.52
C PRO A 70 2.04 40.61 -32.05
N ILE A 71 0.94 40.21 -31.48
CA ILE A 71 0.88 39.68 -30.13
C ILE A 71 1.89 38.52 -30.01
N PRO A 72 2.84 38.54 -29.07
CA PRO A 72 3.73 37.41 -28.88
C PRO A 72 2.89 36.22 -28.38
N GLN A 73 2.77 35.23 -29.23
CA GLN A 73 2.19 33.95 -28.85
C GLN A 73 3.20 33.33 -27.87
N VAL A 74 2.87 33.32 -26.58
CA VAL A 74 3.64 32.59 -25.57
C VAL A 74 3.44 31.11 -25.84
N THR A 75 4.33 30.54 -26.65
CA THR A 75 4.43 29.10 -26.78
C THR A 75 5.08 28.60 -25.48
N THR A 76 4.28 28.22 -24.53
CA THR A 76 4.76 27.39 -23.41
C THR A 76 5.20 26.06 -23.99
N THR A 77 6.47 25.97 -24.33
CA THR A 77 7.09 24.68 -24.64
C THR A 77 7.12 23.92 -23.31
N TYR A 78 6.15 23.06 -23.09
CA TYR A 78 6.27 22.03 -22.07
C TYR A 78 7.47 21.17 -22.50
N ALA A 79 8.60 21.35 -21.84
CA ALA A 79 9.68 20.41 -21.97
C ALA A 79 9.15 19.05 -21.52
N ALA A 80 9.03 18.11 -22.46
CA ALA A 80 8.77 16.73 -22.10
C ALA A 80 9.78 16.35 -21.02
N PRO A 81 9.37 15.70 -19.92
CA PRO A 81 10.29 15.29 -18.87
C PRO A 81 11.37 14.44 -19.54
N THR A 82 12.59 14.95 -19.55
CA THR A 82 13.76 14.18 -19.96
C THR A 82 13.76 12.95 -19.09
N ALA A 83 13.73 11.76 -19.68
CA ALA A 83 13.82 10.51 -18.97
C ALA A 83 15.12 10.53 -18.15
N SER A 84 15.02 11.04 -16.95
CA SER A 84 16.07 10.94 -15.95
C SER A 84 16.17 9.45 -15.68
N GLY A 85 17.35 8.83 -15.84
CA GLY A 85 17.57 7.40 -15.63
C GLY A 85 17.36 6.96 -14.19
N GLY A 86 16.22 7.31 -13.61
CA GLY A 86 15.81 6.92 -12.28
C GLY A 86 15.26 5.49 -12.25
N ILE A 87 15.20 4.93 -11.06
CA ILE A 87 14.69 3.58 -10.80
C ILE A 87 13.24 3.69 -10.33
N ASP A 88 12.33 3.05 -11.06
CA ASP A 88 10.97 2.83 -10.60
C ASP A 88 10.98 1.76 -9.51
N ALA A 89 10.52 2.08 -8.32
CA ALA A 89 10.33 1.12 -7.23
C ALA A 89 9.18 1.58 -6.33
N GLY A 90 8.38 0.64 -5.88
CA GLY A 90 7.25 0.93 -5.01
C GLY A 90 6.86 -0.29 -4.20
N VAL A 91 6.39 -0.03 -2.98
CA VAL A 91 5.95 -1.06 -2.06
C VAL A 91 4.57 -0.74 -1.50
N TRP A 92 3.83 -1.76 -1.15
CA TRP A 92 2.66 -1.67 -0.31
C TRP A 92 3.10 -1.25 1.10
N ALA A 93 2.46 -0.24 1.66
CA ALA A 93 2.73 0.23 3.01
C ALA A 93 1.66 -0.25 3.99
N ARG A 94 0.39 -0.16 3.61
CA ARG A 94 -0.75 -0.65 4.41
C ARG A 94 -2.04 -0.66 3.60
N SER A 95 -3.03 -1.40 4.07
CA SER A 95 -4.42 -1.33 3.60
C SER A 95 -5.39 -1.26 4.79
N TYR A 96 -6.60 -0.79 4.53
CA TYR A 96 -7.72 -0.86 5.45
C TYR A 96 -8.98 -1.25 4.66
N PRO A 97 -9.72 -2.29 5.07
CA PRO A 97 -9.38 -3.25 6.13
C PRO A 97 -8.03 -3.92 5.90
N GLU A 98 -7.40 -4.39 6.98
CA GLU A 98 -6.14 -5.14 6.89
C GLU A 98 -6.37 -6.50 6.23
N ASP A 99 -5.31 -7.08 5.67
CA ASP A 99 -5.36 -8.43 5.13
C ASP A 99 -5.84 -9.42 6.22
N ASP A 100 -6.50 -10.48 5.80
CA ASP A 100 -7.14 -11.49 6.64
C ASP A 100 -8.32 -11.00 7.50
N SER A 101 -8.75 -9.74 7.33
CA SER A 101 -10.01 -9.27 7.94
C SER A 101 -11.20 -10.05 7.41
N THR A 102 -12.18 -10.27 8.30
CA THR A 102 -13.43 -10.96 7.95
C THR A 102 -14.42 -10.00 7.29
N VAL A 103 -15.05 -10.46 6.21
CA VAL A 103 -16.07 -9.72 5.45
C VAL A 103 -17.23 -10.67 5.14
N ALA A 104 -18.47 -10.24 5.36
CA ALA A 104 -19.64 -11.07 5.05
C ALA A 104 -19.81 -11.29 3.54
N ALA A 105 -20.25 -12.49 3.14
CA ALA A 105 -20.51 -12.84 1.75
C ALA A 105 -21.47 -11.84 1.09
N GLY A 106 -21.10 -11.33 -0.09
CA GLY A 106 -21.87 -10.31 -0.82
C GLY A 106 -21.83 -8.89 -0.24
N GLN A 107 -21.14 -8.66 0.88
CA GLN A 107 -21.03 -7.34 1.49
C GLN A 107 -20.25 -6.39 0.57
N LYS A 108 -20.77 -5.15 0.45
CA LYS A 108 -20.03 -4.04 -0.16
C LYS A 108 -19.17 -3.37 0.91
N PHE A 109 -17.90 -3.15 0.63
CA PHE A 109 -16.98 -2.52 1.54
C PHE A 109 -15.95 -1.66 0.79
N GLN A 110 -15.33 -0.74 1.50
CA GLN A 110 -14.32 0.15 0.93
C GLN A 110 -12.94 -0.30 1.38
N VAL A 111 -12.02 -0.34 0.44
CA VAL A 111 -10.59 -0.62 0.69
C VAL A 111 -9.79 0.64 0.42
N VAL A 112 -8.97 1.03 1.40
CA VAL A 112 -7.99 2.11 1.26
C VAL A 112 -6.60 1.48 1.27
N VAL A 113 -5.87 1.56 0.18
CA VAL A 113 -4.48 1.11 0.09
C VAL A 113 -3.53 2.29 0.05
N THR A 114 -2.43 2.20 0.78
CA THR A 114 -1.33 3.17 0.77
C THR A 114 -0.12 2.52 0.12
N LEU A 115 0.39 3.13 -0.93
CA LEU A 115 1.61 2.74 -1.62
C LEU A 115 2.69 3.78 -1.36
N LEU A 116 3.94 3.33 -1.18
CA LEU A 116 5.12 4.17 -0.94
C LEU A 116 6.04 4.10 -2.16
N ASN A 117 6.43 5.24 -2.68
CA ASN A 117 7.47 5.34 -3.71
C ASN A 117 8.85 5.17 -3.06
N THR A 118 9.47 4.01 -3.27
CA THR A 118 10.81 3.68 -2.78
C THR A 118 11.89 3.83 -3.86
N GLY A 119 11.48 4.28 -5.06
CA GLY A 119 12.37 4.55 -6.18
C GLY A 119 13.02 5.92 -6.15
N THR A 120 13.64 6.28 -7.26
CA THR A 120 14.26 7.60 -7.48
C THR A 120 13.53 8.42 -8.55
N THR A 121 12.55 7.82 -9.25
CA THR A 121 11.66 8.51 -10.18
C THR A 121 10.41 9.03 -9.47
N THR A 122 9.88 10.17 -9.91
CA THR A 122 8.54 10.62 -9.54
C THR A 122 7.52 9.81 -10.35
N TRP A 123 6.57 9.15 -9.68
CA TRP A 123 5.43 8.55 -10.38
C TRP A 123 4.51 9.68 -10.85
N THR A 124 4.34 9.80 -12.14
CA THR A 124 3.45 10.79 -12.75
C THR A 124 2.00 10.28 -12.77
N THR A 125 1.06 11.11 -13.19
CA THR A 125 -0.34 10.73 -13.37
C THR A 125 -0.57 9.71 -14.48
N ASP A 126 0.46 9.36 -15.27
CA ASP A 126 0.41 8.28 -16.25
C ASP A 126 0.76 6.91 -15.66
N TYR A 127 1.31 6.88 -14.44
CA TYR A 127 1.47 5.66 -13.67
C TYR A 127 0.10 5.19 -13.15
N TYR A 128 -0.03 3.89 -12.89
CA TYR A 128 -1.30 3.32 -12.45
C TYR A 128 -1.11 2.04 -11.64
N ILE A 129 -2.12 1.65 -10.90
CA ILE A 129 -2.23 0.29 -10.37
C ILE A 129 -3.12 -0.54 -11.28
N GLN A 130 -2.80 -1.81 -11.42
CA GLN A 130 -3.49 -2.74 -12.31
C GLN A 130 -3.80 -4.05 -11.60
N TYR A 131 -5.08 -4.46 -11.69
CA TYR A 131 -5.48 -5.81 -11.32
C TYR A 131 -4.82 -6.84 -12.24
N VAL A 132 -4.29 -7.92 -11.64
CA VAL A 132 -3.59 -9.00 -12.37
C VAL A 132 -4.49 -10.22 -12.43
N ASP A 133 -4.80 -10.80 -11.28
CA ASP A 133 -5.58 -12.02 -11.17
C ASP A 133 -6.20 -12.22 -9.77
N GLY A 134 -6.84 -13.37 -9.56
CA GLY A 134 -7.51 -13.72 -8.32
C GLY A 134 -8.97 -13.26 -8.29
N ASN A 135 -9.48 -12.94 -7.10
CA ASN A 135 -10.84 -12.42 -6.95
C ASN A 135 -10.86 -10.93 -7.26
N ASN A 136 -11.68 -10.50 -8.20
CA ASN A 136 -11.75 -9.08 -8.58
C ASN A 136 -12.66 -8.23 -7.66
N PHE A 137 -13.28 -8.83 -6.63
CA PHE A 137 -14.17 -8.15 -5.69
C PHE A 137 -15.22 -7.25 -6.35
N GLY A 138 -15.70 -7.63 -7.54
CA GLY A 138 -16.74 -6.90 -8.26
C GLY A 138 -16.35 -5.53 -8.81
N ILE A 139 -15.05 -5.22 -8.91
CA ILE A 139 -14.60 -3.99 -9.55
C ILE A 139 -14.92 -4.01 -11.05
N SER A 140 -15.32 -2.84 -11.58
CA SER A 140 -15.69 -2.70 -12.98
C SER A 140 -14.51 -2.28 -13.88
N GLN A 141 -13.44 -1.77 -13.30
CA GLN A 141 -12.24 -1.33 -14.02
C GLN A 141 -10.98 -1.98 -13.43
N ASN A 142 -10.09 -2.44 -14.30
CA ASN A 142 -8.89 -3.16 -13.91
C ASN A 142 -7.67 -2.25 -13.68
N THR A 143 -7.79 -0.95 -13.94
CA THR A 143 -6.68 0.01 -13.80
C THR A 143 -7.15 1.28 -13.11
N PHE A 144 -6.30 1.83 -12.23
CA PHE A 144 -6.54 3.11 -11.54
C PHE A 144 -5.29 3.96 -11.68
N LYS A 145 -5.39 5.08 -12.41
CA LYS A 145 -4.29 6.04 -12.58
C LYS A 145 -3.94 6.73 -11.28
N MET A 146 -2.69 7.16 -11.14
CA MET A 146 -2.27 8.02 -10.03
C MET A 146 -3.06 9.33 -10.08
N PRO A 147 -3.76 9.71 -9.01
CA PRO A 147 -4.55 10.94 -8.97
C PRO A 147 -3.67 12.21 -8.93
N THR A 148 -2.42 12.06 -8.51
CA THR A 148 -1.41 13.13 -8.43
C THR A 148 -0.02 12.54 -8.59
N GLU A 149 0.97 13.39 -8.81
CA GLU A 149 2.37 12.97 -8.80
C GLU A 149 2.80 12.49 -7.41
N VAL A 150 3.67 11.47 -7.38
CA VAL A 150 4.22 10.88 -6.16
C VAL A 150 5.74 10.91 -6.22
N PRO A 151 6.39 11.93 -5.66
CA PRO A 151 7.84 12.02 -5.60
C PRO A 151 8.47 10.85 -4.82
N PRO A 152 9.78 10.60 -4.97
CA PRO A 152 10.52 9.66 -4.13
C PRO A 152 10.25 9.88 -2.64
N THR A 153 10.12 8.78 -1.88
CA THR A 153 9.81 8.75 -0.44
C THR A 153 8.40 9.18 -0.04
N MET A 154 7.58 9.63 -0.99
CA MET A 154 6.19 10.00 -0.74
C MET A 154 5.23 8.84 -0.96
N SER A 155 4.07 8.93 -0.33
CA SER A 155 3.03 7.90 -0.41
C SER A 155 1.79 8.43 -1.13
N ILE A 156 1.04 7.52 -1.74
CA ILE A 156 -0.26 7.76 -2.35
C ILE A 156 -1.30 6.80 -1.79
N GLN A 157 -2.55 7.25 -1.69
CA GLN A 157 -3.68 6.41 -1.30
C GLN A 157 -4.65 6.23 -2.44
N PHE A 158 -5.11 4.99 -2.61
CA PHE A 158 -6.26 4.66 -3.46
C PHE A 158 -7.40 4.18 -2.59
N THR A 159 -8.60 4.65 -2.92
CA THR A 159 -9.84 4.18 -2.32
C THR A 159 -10.63 3.42 -3.37
N MET A 160 -10.91 2.15 -3.09
CA MET A 160 -11.62 1.24 -3.98
C MET A 160 -12.88 0.70 -3.32
N ASN A 161 -13.96 0.56 -4.08
CA ASN A 161 -15.19 -0.04 -3.59
C ASN A 161 -15.23 -1.50 -4.06
N PHE A 162 -15.22 -2.41 -3.09
CA PHE A 162 -15.24 -3.85 -3.30
C PHE A 162 -16.59 -4.44 -2.93
N THR A 163 -16.90 -5.57 -3.54
CA THR A 163 -18.02 -6.44 -3.17
C THR A 163 -17.45 -7.83 -2.90
N ALA A 164 -17.66 -8.34 -1.69
CA ALA A 164 -17.22 -9.68 -1.33
C ALA A 164 -17.90 -10.74 -2.22
N PRO A 165 -17.20 -11.81 -2.59
CA PRO A 165 -17.82 -12.92 -3.31
C PRO A 165 -18.89 -13.61 -2.44
N GLN A 166 -19.81 -14.35 -3.08
CA GLN A 166 -20.83 -15.13 -2.37
C GLN A 166 -20.26 -16.43 -1.78
N THR A 167 -19.09 -16.86 -2.26
CA THR A 167 -18.44 -18.08 -1.80
C THR A 167 -17.62 -17.80 -0.55
N VAL A 168 -17.90 -18.53 0.52
CA VAL A 168 -17.13 -18.46 1.77
C VAL A 168 -15.73 -19.01 1.61
N GLY A 169 -14.78 -18.52 2.41
CA GLY A 169 -13.39 -18.92 2.38
C GLY A 169 -12.45 -17.73 2.11
N VAL A 170 -11.18 -18.01 1.82
CA VAL A 170 -10.19 -16.97 1.56
C VAL A 170 -10.32 -16.45 0.11
N ALA A 171 -10.52 -15.15 -0.04
CA ALA A 171 -10.53 -14.46 -1.32
C ALA A 171 -9.30 -13.54 -1.42
N LYS A 172 -8.53 -13.67 -2.50
CA LYS A 172 -7.30 -12.90 -2.74
C LYS A 172 -7.35 -12.22 -4.11
N SER A 173 -6.88 -10.97 -4.16
CA SER A 173 -6.78 -10.14 -5.36
C SER A 173 -5.34 -9.64 -5.53
N ASN A 174 -4.73 -9.88 -6.68
CA ASN A 174 -3.34 -9.53 -6.96
C ASN A 174 -3.23 -8.31 -7.88
N TRP A 175 -2.30 -7.42 -7.59
CA TRP A 175 -2.15 -6.13 -8.23
C TRP A 175 -0.70 -5.78 -8.53
N ASN A 176 -0.48 -5.07 -9.62
CA ASN A 176 0.79 -4.46 -9.97
C ASN A 176 0.74 -2.93 -9.85
N ILE A 177 1.91 -2.33 -9.58
CA ILE A 177 2.18 -0.92 -9.81
C ILE A 177 2.91 -0.85 -11.16
N VAL A 178 2.43 -0.01 -12.07
CA VAL A 178 2.86 0.04 -13.48
C VAL A 178 3.26 1.46 -13.82
N ASN A 179 4.37 1.62 -14.55
CA ASN A 179 4.85 2.94 -14.98
C ASN A 179 4.18 3.42 -16.29
N ALA A 180 4.50 4.63 -16.72
CA ALA A 180 3.95 5.25 -17.93
C ALA A 180 4.28 4.47 -19.23
N ASN A 181 5.30 3.59 -19.21
CA ASN A 181 5.69 2.75 -20.33
C ASN A 181 5.04 1.36 -20.28
N ASN A 182 4.04 1.16 -19.42
CA ASN A 182 3.35 -0.12 -19.21
C ASN A 182 4.27 -1.22 -18.62
N VAL A 183 5.33 -0.85 -17.89
CA VAL A 183 6.24 -1.79 -17.24
C VAL A 183 5.85 -1.93 -15.76
N PRO A 184 5.49 -3.14 -15.30
CA PRO A 184 5.26 -3.39 -13.87
C PRO A 184 6.57 -3.27 -13.08
N PHE A 185 6.52 -2.60 -11.92
CA PHE A 185 7.70 -2.41 -11.07
C PHE A 185 7.41 -2.62 -9.57
N GLY A 186 6.18 -2.84 -9.19
CA GLY A 186 5.77 -3.17 -7.83
C GLY A 186 4.59 -4.15 -7.84
N TYR A 187 4.46 -4.90 -6.76
CA TYR A 187 3.41 -5.89 -6.58
C TYR A 187 2.82 -5.76 -5.18
N PHE A 188 1.50 -5.93 -5.07
CA PHE A 188 0.78 -6.03 -3.80
C PHE A 188 -0.49 -6.87 -3.98
N TYR A 189 -1.16 -7.20 -2.89
CA TYR A 189 -2.42 -7.95 -2.92
C TYR A 189 -3.36 -7.46 -1.81
N PHE A 190 -4.61 -7.90 -1.91
CA PHE A 190 -5.61 -7.85 -0.85
C PHE A 190 -6.07 -9.27 -0.58
N GLN A 191 -6.25 -9.63 0.67
CA GLN A 191 -6.74 -10.93 1.08
C GLN A 191 -7.75 -10.78 2.21
N TYR A 192 -8.93 -11.40 2.06
CA TYR A 192 -10.01 -11.33 3.05
C TYR A 192 -10.59 -12.71 3.30
N VAL A 193 -11.08 -12.94 4.53
CA VAL A 193 -11.82 -14.14 4.90
C VAL A 193 -13.31 -13.86 4.72
N ILE A 194 -13.97 -14.60 3.84
CA ILE A 194 -15.40 -14.43 3.54
C ILE A 194 -16.22 -15.41 4.37
N GLU A 195 -17.21 -14.90 5.11
CA GLU A 195 -18.10 -15.66 6.00
C GLU A 195 -19.58 -15.50 5.63
#